data_939e4ab01e28bb64c495c531cb08a9bf
#
_entry.id   939e4ab01e28bb64c495c531cb08a9bf
#
_cell.length_a   1.000
_cell.length_b   1.000
_cell.length_c   1.000
_cell.angle_alpha   90.00
_cell.angle_beta   90.00
_cell.angle_gamma   90.00
#
_symmetry.space_group_name_H-M   'P 1'
#
loop_
_entity.id
_entity.type
_entity.pdbx_description
1 polymer ?
#
loop_
_entity_poly.entity_id
_entity_poly.type
_entity_poly.pdbx_seq_one_letter_code
_entity_poly.pdbx_strand_id
1 'polypeptide(L)'
;MDTRYSCVRITKNIKSKNERKLPMKKSDLIIVRGAGDLATGTIHRLKKSGFRLLVLETDHPAAIRRQVALSEAVYSKSACVEGVEAVRVEDEKQMLDAWKNEKVPVLVDPKGESIASMQPKVVVDAILAKRNLGTNKNMAPLTIALGPGFTAGDDVDVVIETKRGHNLGRVIREGSAYPNTGIPGIIGGYGAERVIHAPADGILKNKSKIGDIVEKGQVIAVIEASNKENESAADIKKTEVTATIDGLLRGLIRDNYPVTKGFKIADIDPRKEELANCFTISDKARCIAGSVLEVICETLE
;
A
#
# COMPACT_ATOMS: atom_id res chain seq x y z
N MET A 1 5.86 -4.19 50.38
CA MET A 1 6.76 -3.52 49.38
C MET A 1 5.89 -2.95 48.31
N ASP A 2 5.63 -1.66 48.41
CA ASP A 2 4.66 -0.93 47.60
C ASP A 2 5.44 -0.18 46.51
N THR A 3 5.44 -0.75 45.29
CA THR A 3 6.10 -0.12 44.11
C THR A 3 5.07 0.67 43.32
N ARG A 4 4.89 1.92 43.69
CA ARG A 4 4.14 2.91 42.91
C ARG A 4 4.92 3.24 41.62
N TYR A 5 4.39 2.85 40.48
CA TYR A 5 4.88 3.38 39.22
C TYR A 5 4.52 4.86 39.11
N SER A 6 5.51 5.73 39.27
CA SER A 6 5.35 7.16 39.00
C SER A 6 5.34 7.39 37.49
N CYS A 7 4.21 7.86 36.96
CA CYS A 7 4.09 8.37 35.59
C CYS A 7 4.95 9.63 35.48
N VAL A 8 6.12 9.52 34.86
CA VAL A 8 6.98 10.69 34.60
C VAL A 8 6.29 11.55 33.54
N ARG A 9 5.67 12.66 33.96
CA ARG A 9 5.21 13.71 33.07
C ARG A 9 6.42 14.40 32.45
N ILE A 10 6.77 14.06 31.23
CA ILE A 10 7.69 14.88 30.43
C ILE A 10 6.84 15.99 29.78
N THR A 11 6.53 17.02 30.54
CA THR A 11 5.99 18.28 30.02
C THR A 11 7.15 19.13 29.50
N LYS A 12 7.66 18.86 28.32
CA LYS A 12 8.34 19.92 27.57
C LYS A 12 7.25 20.78 26.91
N ASN A 13 7.22 22.06 27.28
CA ASN A 13 6.43 23.10 26.64
C ASN A 13 6.81 23.19 25.15
N ILE A 14 6.16 22.38 24.33
CA ILE A 14 6.14 22.56 22.88
C ILE A 14 4.99 23.55 22.63
N LYS A 15 5.33 24.83 22.52
CA LYS A 15 4.43 25.79 21.85
C LYS A 15 4.31 25.33 20.41
N SER A 16 3.36 24.42 20.15
CA SER A 16 3.01 24.01 18.81
C SER A 16 2.38 25.20 18.09
N LYS A 17 2.87 25.52 16.92
CA LYS A 17 2.19 26.35 15.93
C LYS A 17 0.93 25.60 15.46
N ASN A 18 -0.11 25.61 16.27
CA ASN A 18 -1.35 24.86 16.08
C ASN A 18 -2.41 25.70 15.33
N GLU A 19 -2.01 26.52 14.34
CA GLU A 19 -2.92 27.43 13.65
C GLU A 19 -3.58 26.86 12.38
N ARG A 20 -3.35 25.60 11.98
CA ARG A 20 -3.87 25.03 10.73
C ARG A 20 -4.91 23.91 10.89
N LYS A 21 -5.18 23.39 12.07
CA LYS A 21 -6.11 22.28 12.24
C LYS A 21 -7.54 22.80 12.39
N LEU A 22 -8.23 23.00 11.29
CA LEU A 22 -9.68 23.15 11.30
C LEU A 22 -10.31 21.83 11.74
N PRO A 23 -11.28 21.86 12.68
CA PRO A 23 -11.99 20.67 13.13
C PRO A 23 -12.57 19.90 11.94
N MET A 24 -12.53 18.57 12.00
CA MET A 24 -12.91 17.66 10.92
C MET A 24 -14.16 16.88 11.30
N LYS A 25 -15.04 16.63 10.31
CA LYS A 25 -16.20 15.74 10.41
C LYS A 25 -15.96 14.46 9.61
N LYS A 26 -16.66 13.37 9.95
CA LYS A 26 -16.55 12.11 9.19
C LYS A 26 -17.03 12.25 7.74
N SER A 27 -17.88 13.24 7.44
CA SER A 27 -18.32 13.56 6.08
C SER A 27 -17.27 14.29 5.24
N ASP A 28 -16.23 14.84 5.88
CA ASP A 28 -15.16 15.52 5.17
C ASP A 28 -14.33 14.53 4.36
N LEU A 29 -13.81 15.00 3.23
CA LEU A 29 -13.05 14.15 2.31
C LEU A 29 -11.66 13.85 2.83
N ILE A 30 -11.32 12.57 2.81
CA ILE A 30 -9.95 12.06 2.95
C ILE A 30 -9.51 11.51 1.60
N ILE A 31 -8.37 11.95 1.11
CA ILE A 31 -7.73 11.37 -0.08
C ILE A 31 -6.60 10.45 0.37
N VAL A 32 -6.62 9.21 -0.15
CA VAL A 32 -5.53 8.24 0.03
C VAL A 32 -4.81 8.07 -1.31
N ARG A 33 -3.53 8.35 -1.35
CA ARG A 33 -2.67 8.13 -2.52
C ARG A 33 -2.09 6.72 -2.46
N GLY A 34 -2.46 5.88 -3.44
CA GLY A 34 -2.11 4.46 -3.49
C GLY A 34 -3.19 3.54 -2.92
N ALA A 35 -3.36 2.37 -3.53
CA ALA A 35 -4.33 1.34 -3.15
C ALA A 35 -3.73 -0.08 -3.10
N GLY A 36 -2.40 -0.20 -2.95
CA GLY A 36 -1.72 -1.47 -2.73
C GLY A 36 -2.15 -2.15 -1.42
N ASP A 37 -1.59 -3.31 -1.10
CA ASP A 37 -2.01 -4.13 0.06
C ASP A 37 -1.92 -3.39 1.41
N LEU A 38 -0.88 -2.59 1.65
CA LEU A 38 -0.76 -1.80 2.88
C LEU A 38 -1.74 -0.61 2.90
N ALA A 39 -1.88 0.09 1.77
CA ALA A 39 -2.85 1.16 1.61
C ALA A 39 -4.28 0.65 1.82
N THR A 40 -4.59 -0.54 1.32
CA THR A 40 -5.89 -1.19 1.48
C THR A 40 -6.27 -1.37 2.95
N GLY A 41 -5.30 -1.72 3.82
CA GLY A 41 -5.55 -1.76 5.27
C GLY A 41 -6.01 -0.42 5.83
N THR A 42 -5.39 0.67 5.40
CA THR A 42 -5.77 2.04 5.78
C THR A 42 -7.14 2.41 5.21
N ILE A 43 -7.37 2.17 3.93
CA ILE A 43 -8.66 2.46 3.27
C ILE A 43 -9.79 1.68 3.95
N HIS A 44 -9.59 0.38 4.19
CA HIS A 44 -10.55 -0.47 4.89
C HIS A 44 -10.89 0.09 6.28
N ARG A 45 -9.88 0.41 7.09
CA ARG A 45 -10.06 0.92 8.44
C ARG A 45 -10.84 2.23 8.44
N LEU A 46 -10.46 3.18 7.59
CA LEU A 46 -11.11 4.49 7.49
C LEU A 46 -12.56 4.36 6.97
N LYS A 47 -12.80 3.53 5.94
CA LYS A 47 -14.16 3.28 5.43
C LYS A 47 -15.07 2.66 6.49
N LYS A 48 -14.59 1.63 7.21
CA LYS A 48 -15.34 1.00 8.31
C LYS A 48 -15.55 1.93 9.51
N SER A 49 -14.72 2.97 9.65
CA SER A 49 -14.91 4.03 10.66
C SER A 49 -15.86 5.15 10.20
N GLY A 50 -16.43 5.06 8.99
CA GLY A 50 -17.46 5.97 8.47
C GLY A 50 -16.92 7.20 7.77
N PHE A 51 -15.63 7.25 7.43
CA PHE A 51 -15.06 8.39 6.68
C PHE A 51 -15.39 8.33 5.19
N ARG A 52 -15.53 9.52 4.57
CA ARG A 52 -15.63 9.67 3.12
C ARG A 52 -14.26 9.63 2.49
N LEU A 53 -14.04 8.70 1.57
CA LEU A 53 -12.75 8.45 0.94
C LEU A 53 -12.79 8.67 -0.56
N LEU A 54 -11.68 9.18 -1.11
CA LEU A 54 -11.28 9.07 -2.51
C LEU A 54 -9.88 8.46 -2.55
N VAL A 55 -9.66 7.50 -3.43
CA VAL A 55 -8.34 6.87 -3.61
C VAL A 55 -7.77 7.30 -4.95
N LEU A 56 -6.52 7.73 -4.96
CA LEU A 56 -5.77 8.05 -6.18
C LEU A 56 -4.76 6.94 -6.45
N GLU A 57 -4.76 6.42 -7.66
CA GLU A 57 -3.87 5.34 -8.05
C GLU A 57 -3.24 5.61 -9.42
N THR A 58 -2.20 4.85 -9.75
CA THR A 58 -1.62 4.84 -11.11
C THR A 58 -2.52 4.04 -12.07
N ASP A 59 -2.32 4.24 -13.36
CA ASP A 59 -2.97 3.47 -14.43
C ASP A 59 -2.49 2.02 -14.50
N HIS A 60 -1.27 1.74 -14.00
CA HIS A 60 -0.66 0.41 -13.97
C HIS A 60 -0.18 0.02 -12.56
N PRO A 61 -1.10 -0.25 -11.62
CA PRO A 61 -0.71 -0.67 -10.27
C PRO A 61 0.10 -1.97 -10.26
N ALA A 62 1.15 -2.00 -9.45
CA ALA A 62 2.10 -3.10 -9.36
C ALA A 62 1.94 -3.93 -8.07
N ALA A 63 0.73 -4.07 -7.57
CA ALA A 63 0.49 -4.85 -6.35
C ALA A 63 0.81 -6.33 -6.57
N ILE A 64 1.66 -6.89 -5.70
CA ILE A 64 2.00 -8.33 -5.73
C ILE A 64 0.94 -9.11 -4.98
N ARG A 65 0.51 -8.62 -3.81
CA ARG A 65 -0.58 -9.22 -3.03
C ARG A 65 -1.94 -8.74 -3.54
N ARG A 66 -2.23 -9.02 -4.81
CA ARG A 66 -3.39 -8.51 -5.55
C ARG A 66 -4.73 -8.83 -4.90
N GLN A 67 -4.84 -10.02 -4.28
CA GLN A 67 -6.09 -10.46 -3.63
C GLN A 67 -6.49 -9.60 -2.43
N VAL A 68 -5.58 -8.78 -1.92
CA VAL A 68 -5.82 -7.85 -0.81
C VAL A 68 -5.44 -6.42 -1.16
N ALA A 69 -5.51 -6.07 -2.44
CA ALA A 69 -5.17 -4.74 -2.94
C ALA A 69 -6.37 -4.15 -3.71
N LEU A 70 -6.92 -3.05 -3.20
CA LEU A 70 -8.01 -2.32 -3.86
C LEU A 70 -7.57 -1.65 -5.17
N SER A 71 -6.27 -1.55 -5.42
CA SER A 71 -5.71 -1.11 -6.71
C SER A 71 -6.14 -1.99 -7.88
N GLU A 72 -6.54 -3.24 -7.64
CA GLU A 72 -7.09 -4.10 -8.70
C GLU A 72 -8.35 -3.52 -9.35
N ALA A 73 -9.07 -2.62 -8.67
CA ALA A 73 -10.21 -1.90 -9.25
C ALA A 73 -9.82 -1.11 -10.52
N VAL A 74 -8.56 -0.67 -10.65
CA VAL A 74 -8.07 0.03 -11.85
C VAL A 74 -8.17 -0.86 -13.08
N TYR A 75 -7.88 -2.16 -12.94
CA TYR A 75 -7.92 -3.13 -14.05
C TYR A 75 -9.31 -3.75 -14.23
N SER A 76 -9.95 -4.14 -13.13
CA SER A 76 -11.17 -4.95 -13.13
C SER A 76 -12.44 -4.12 -12.96
N LYS A 77 -12.33 -2.78 -12.96
CA LYS A 77 -13.38 -1.78 -12.67
C LYS A 77 -13.86 -1.81 -11.21
N SER A 78 -13.76 -2.93 -10.52
CA SER A 78 -14.05 -3.04 -9.09
C SER A 78 -13.12 -4.05 -8.41
N ALA A 79 -12.93 -3.90 -7.10
CA ALA A 79 -12.24 -4.84 -6.24
C ALA A 79 -12.89 -4.83 -4.85
N CYS A 80 -12.91 -5.98 -4.18
CA CYS A 80 -13.47 -6.10 -2.84
C CYS A 80 -12.46 -6.78 -1.92
N VAL A 81 -12.18 -6.16 -0.77
CA VAL A 81 -11.31 -6.73 0.27
C VAL A 81 -12.02 -6.64 1.62
N GLU A 82 -12.25 -7.79 2.25
CA GLU A 82 -12.91 -7.92 3.54
C GLU A 82 -14.21 -7.08 3.65
N GLY A 83 -15.04 -7.11 2.60
CA GLY A 83 -16.34 -6.43 2.57
C GLY A 83 -16.25 -4.90 2.40
N VAL A 84 -15.11 -4.37 1.97
CA VAL A 84 -14.98 -3.01 1.43
C VAL A 84 -14.80 -3.11 -0.06
N GLU A 85 -15.76 -2.57 -0.82
CA GLU A 85 -15.73 -2.52 -2.27
C GLU A 85 -15.16 -1.18 -2.74
N ALA A 86 -14.20 -1.24 -3.65
CA ALA A 86 -13.67 -0.10 -4.39
C ALA A 86 -14.09 -0.20 -5.85
N VAL A 87 -14.37 0.95 -6.47
CA VAL A 87 -14.77 1.04 -7.89
C VAL A 87 -13.94 2.09 -8.59
N ARG A 88 -13.45 1.77 -9.78
CA ARG A 88 -12.80 2.75 -10.65
C ARG A 88 -13.81 3.78 -11.11
N VAL A 89 -13.44 5.05 -11.00
CA VAL A 89 -14.23 6.19 -11.44
C VAL A 89 -13.40 7.05 -12.39
N GLU A 90 -14.08 7.73 -13.31
CA GLU A 90 -13.46 8.57 -14.33
C GLU A 90 -13.93 10.04 -14.24
N ASP A 91 -15.03 10.29 -13.54
CA ASP A 91 -15.61 11.61 -13.37
C ASP A 91 -16.28 11.81 -12.00
N GLU A 92 -16.67 13.04 -11.72
CA GLU A 92 -17.33 13.41 -10.48
C GLU A 92 -18.68 12.72 -10.27
N LYS A 93 -19.45 12.49 -11.33
CA LYS A 93 -20.74 11.81 -11.24
C LYS A 93 -20.58 10.38 -10.75
N GLN A 94 -19.64 9.64 -11.33
CA GLN A 94 -19.32 8.27 -10.91
C GLN A 94 -18.79 8.23 -9.48
N MET A 95 -18.01 9.23 -9.08
CA MET A 95 -17.51 9.36 -7.70
C MET A 95 -18.66 9.57 -6.71
N LEU A 96 -19.61 10.47 -7.01
CA LEU A 96 -20.81 10.70 -6.19
C LEU A 96 -21.68 9.45 -6.09
N ASP A 97 -21.86 8.73 -7.21
CA ASP A 97 -22.59 7.46 -7.24
C ASP A 97 -21.90 6.37 -6.42
N ALA A 98 -20.55 6.30 -6.45
CA ALA A 98 -19.81 5.39 -5.62
C ALA A 98 -20.03 5.65 -4.12
N TRP A 99 -19.94 6.90 -3.68
CA TRP A 99 -20.23 7.26 -2.28
C TRP A 99 -21.67 6.96 -1.87
N LYS A 100 -22.66 7.27 -2.73
CA LYS A 100 -24.08 6.97 -2.49
C LYS A 100 -24.34 5.48 -2.29
N ASN A 101 -23.58 4.64 -2.99
CA ASN A 101 -23.65 3.18 -2.90
C ASN A 101 -22.67 2.58 -1.89
N GLU A 102 -22.18 3.37 -0.93
CA GLU A 102 -21.26 2.93 0.14
C GLU A 102 -19.92 2.34 -0.37
N LYS A 103 -19.55 2.60 -1.63
CA LYS A 103 -18.30 2.14 -2.24
C LYS A 103 -17.18 3.18 -2.09
N VAL A 104 -15.94 2.75 -2.29
CA VAL A 104 -14.75 3.61 -2.31
C VAL A 104 -14.38 3.93 -3.76
N PRO A 105 -14.50 5.19 -4.21
CA PRO A 105 -14.05 5.56 -5.55
C PRO A 105 -12.53 5.50 -5.65
N VAL A 106 -12.03 4.95 -6.78
CA VAL A 106 -10.61 4.91 -7.17
C VAL A 106 -10.47 5.67 -8.47
N LEU A 107 -9.76 6.78 -8.44
CA LEU A 107 -9.46 7.62 -9.61
C LEU A 107 -8.03 7.38 -10.06
N VAL A 108 -7.83 7.25 -11.38
CA VAL A 108 -6.48 7.20 -11.95
C VAL A 108 -5.93 8.63 -12.01
N ASP A 109 -5.11 8.95 -11.03
CA ASP A 109 -4.44 10.26 -10.88
C ASP A 109 -3.10 10.09 -10.13
N PRO A 110 -2.05 9.57 -10.81
CA PRO A 110 -0.78 9.27 -10.18
C PRO A 110 -0.06 10.50 -9.60
N LYS A 111 -0.32 11.67 -10.17
CA LYS A 111 0.29 12.92 -9.72
C LYS A 111 -0.48 13.60 -8.59
N GLY A 112 -1.75 13.24 -8.38
CA GLY A 112 -2.61 13.88 -7.40
C GLY A 112 -3.08 15.27 -7.84
N GLU A 113 -3.26 15.49 -9.14
CA GLU A 113 -3.69 16.78 -9.69
C GLU A 113 -5.09 17.18 -9.21
N SER A 114 -5.95 16.18 -8.95
CA SER A 114 -7.30 16.37 -8.41
C SER A 114 -7.33 16.89 -6.95
N ILE A 115 -6.25 16.76 -6.19
CA ILE A 115 -6.20 17.15 -4.77
C ILE A 115 -6.54 18.63 -4.60
N ALA A 116 -5.98 19.50 -5.44
CA ALA A 116 -6.16 20.94 -5.34
C ALA A 116 -7.63 21.37 -5.55
N SER A 117 -8.33 20.75 -6.50
CA SER A 117 -9.75 21.04 -6.79
C SER A 117 -10.69 20.41 -5.75
N MET A 118 -10.35 19.24 -5.23
CA MET A 118 -11.18 18.49 -4.26
C MET A 118 -11.08 19.03 -2.83
N GLN A 119 -10.01 19.76 -2.49
CA GLN A 119 -9.78 20.38 -1.18
C GLN A 119 -10.05 19.43 0.00
N PRO A 120 -9.37 18.27 0.07
CA PRO A 120 -9.58 17.32 1.16
C PRO A 120 -9.15 17.90 2.51
N LYS A 121 -9.72 17.38 3.61
CA LYS A 121 -9.23 17.70 4.97
C LYS A 121 -8.00 16.93 5.33
N VAL A 122 -7.82 15.74 4.75
CA VAL A 122 -6.66 14.88 4.99
C VAL A 122 -6.16 14.30 3.67
N VAL A 123 -4.84 14.29 3.49
CA VAL A 123 -4.16 13.48 2.47
C VAL A 123 -3.29 12.45 3.16
N VAL A 124 -3.46 11.17 2.79
CA VAL A 124 -2.63 10.06 3.26
C VAL A 124 -1.82 9.54 2.08
N ASP A 125 -0.49 9.72 2.11
CA ASP A 125 0.38 9.06 1.15
C ASP A 125 0.65 7.62 1.60
N ALA A 126 0.07 6.68 0.89
CA ALA A 126 0.19 5.24 1.08
C ALA A 126 0.77 4.53 -0.17
N ILE A 127 1.46 5.28 -1.03
CA ILE A 127 2.10 4.75 -2.25
C ILE A 127 3.23 3.77 -1.88
N LEU A 128 3.96 4.05 -0.80
CA LEU A 128 5.09 3.23 -0.31
C LEU A 128 6.25 3.10 -1.31
N ALA A 129 6.48 4.13 -2.10
CA ALA A 129 7.56 4.21 -3.07
C ALA A 129 8.96 4.31 -2.42
N LYS A 130 9.05 4.44 -1.09
CA LYS A 130 10.28 4.61 -0.31
C LYS A 130 11.04 5.91 -0.64
N ARG A 131 10.39 6.78 -1.35
CA ARG A 131 10.78 8.15 -1.68
C ARG A 131 9.52 8.98 -1.85
N ASN A 132 9.62 10.27 -1.61
CA ASN A 132 8.52 11.19 -1.86
C ASN A 132 8.29 11.36 -3.37
N LEU A 133 7.05 11.14 -3.82
CA LEU A 133 6.59 11.34 -5.20
C LEU A 133 5.72 12.60 -5.33
N GLY A 134 6.04 13.65 -4.56
CA GLY A 134 5.44 14.97 -4.67
C GLY A 134 4.37 15.28 -3.61
N THR A 135 4.14 14.40 -2.62
CA THR A 135 3.25 14.72 -1.49
C THR A 135 3.90 15.77 -0.58
N ASN A 136 3.14 16.81 -0.24
CA ASN A 136 3.63 17.90 0.59
C ASN A 136 2.53 18.47 1.50
N LYS A 137 2.94 19.23 2.52
CA LYS A 137 2.06 19.81 3.57
C LYS A 137 0.99 20.75 3.05
N ASN A 138 1.10 21.26 1.82
CA ASN A 138 0.12 22.20 1.27
C ASN A 138 -1.07 21.50 0.61
N MET A 139 -1.05 20.17 0.50
CA MET A 139 -2.09 19.38 -0.13
C MET A 139 -3.38 19.29 0.70
N ALA A 140 -3.27 19.40 2.04
CA ALA A 140 -4.42 19.37 2.94
C ALA A 140 -4.08 20.01 4.30
N PRO A 141 -5.08 20.34 5.15
CA PRO A 141 -4.86 20.75 6.54
C PRO A 141 -4.11 19.72 7.40
N LEU A 142 -4.23 18.42 7.05
CA LEU A 142 -3.48 17.32 7.64
C LEU A 142 -2.91 16.42 6.55
N THR A 143 -1.61 16.21 6.57
CA THR A 143 -0.90 15.30 5.66
C THR A 143 -0.20 14.20 6.43
N ILE A 144 -0.43 12.94 6.03
CA ILE A 144 0.13 11.74 6.67
C ILE A 144 0.86 10.93 5.60
N ALA A 145 2.08 10.47 5.86
CA ALA A 145 2.79 9.57 4.95
C ALA A 145 3.16 8.25 5.62
N LEU A 146 3.14 7.16 4.86
CA LEU A 146 3.46 5.82 5.35
C LEU A 146 4.89 5.42 4.98
N GLY A 147 5.74 5.26 5.99
CA GLY A 147 7.08 4.72 5.85
C GLY A 147 8.16 5.70 5.40
N PRO A 148 9.29 5.17 4.95
CA PRO A 148 10.46 5.97 4.60
C PRO A 148 10.26 6.77 3.31
N GLY A 149 11.02 7.84 3.21
CA GLY A 149 10.99 8.77 2.07
C GLY A 149 10.35 10.11 2.39
N PHE A 150 9.91 10.30 3.64
CA PHE A 150 9.30 11.51 4.15
C PHE A 150 9.92 11.95 5.48
N THR A 151 9.93 13.25 5.71
CA THR A 151 10.29 13.87 6.98
C THR A 151 9.07 14.59 7.54
N ALA A 152 8.61 14.15 8.72
CA ALA A 152 7.53 14.82 9.45
C ALA A 152 8.01 16.20 9.91
N GLY A 153 7.17 17.22 9.73
CA GLY A 153 7.52 18.60 9.97
C GLY A 153 7.99 19.35 8.71
N ASP A 154 8.64 18.66 7.77
CA ASP A 154 9.13 19.24 6.52
C ASP A 154 8.21 18.87 5.32
N ASP A 155 8.17 17.60 4.95
CA ASP A 155 7.39 17.11 3.80
C ASP A 155 5.89 17.00 4.11
N VAL A 156 5.58 16.40 5.26
CA VAL A 156 4.22 16.11 5.74
C VAL A 156 4.10 16.44 7.23
N ASP A 157 2.87 16.49 7.74
CA ASP A 157 2.66 16.75 9.19
C ASP A 157 3.03 15.53 10.04
N VAL A 158 2.77 14.32 9.52
CA VAL A 158 2.96 13.07 10.27
C VAL A 158 3.49 11.97 9.35
N VAL A 159 4.45 11.19 9.87
CA VAL A 159 4.93 9.94 9.25
C VAL A 159 4.56 8.76 10.13
N ILE A 160 4.08 7.67 9.55
CA ILE A 160 3.81 6.41 10.25
C ILE A 160 4.92 5.40 9.94
N GLU A 161 5.56 4.86 10.97
CA GLU A 161 6.60 3.84 10.83
C GLU A 161 6.06 2.55 10.23
N THR A 162 6.70 2.05 9.19
CA THR A 162 6.28 0.82 8.50
C THR A 162 7.26 -0.34 8.62
N LYS A 163 8.42 -0.15 9.25
CA LYS A 163 9.36 -1.24 9.49
C LYS A 163 8.81 -2.19 10.55
N ARG A 164 8.82 -3.52 10.27
CA ARG A 164 8.43 -4.52 11.26
C ARG A 164 9.32 -4.46 12.50
N GLY A 165 8.73 -4.72 13.65
CA GLY A 165 9.37 -4.71 14.96
C GLY A 165 8.63 -3.82 15.95
N HIS A 166 9.28 -3.51 17.07
CA HIS A 166 8.70 -2.77 18.20
C HIS A 166 8.07 -1.42 17.82
N ASN A 167 8.64 -0.74 16.82
CA ASN A 167 8.19 0.59 16.39
C ASN A 167 7.18 0.57 15.23
N LEU A 168 6.74 -0.60 14.75
CA LEU A 168 5.73 -0.67 13.69
C LEU A 168 4.47 0.12 14.10
N GLY A 169 4.01 1.00 13.21
CA GLY A 169 2.85 1.86 13.45
C GLY A 169 3.15 3.08 14.32
N ARG A 170 4.38 3.33 14.75
CA ARG A 170 4.69 4.53 15.55
C ARG A 170 4.36 5.79 14.78
N VAL A 171 3.64 6.70 15.43
CA VAL A 171 3.34 8.04 14.94
C VAL A 171 4.55 8.93 15.15
N ILE A 172 5.10 9.49 14.07
CA ILE A 172 6.28 10.36 14.05
C ILE A 172 5.82 11.75 13.63
N ARG A 173 6.03 12.75 14.52
CA ARG A 173 5.63 14.13 14.28
C ARG A 173 6.82 15.05 13.98
N GLU A 174 8.02 14.53 14.15
CA GLU A 174 9.29 15.22 13.86
C GLU A 174 10.32 14.18 13.41
N GLY A 175 10.98 14.42 12.27
CA GLY A 175 11.96 13.52 11.67
C GLY A 175 11.33 12.45 10.79
N SER A 176 12.06 11.35 10.53
CA SER A 176 11.74 10.37 9.51
C SER A 176 11.55 8.95 10.09
N ALA A 177 10.81 8.10 9.37
CA ALA A 177 10.77 6.67 9.61
C ALA A 177 12.14 6.03 9.34
N TYR A 178 12.36 4.83 9.88
CA TYR A 178 13.60 4.08 9.60
C TYR A 178 13.82 3.91 8.09
N PRO A 179 15.05 4.11 7.61
CA PRO A 179 15.36 3.94 6.19
C PRO A 179 15.05 2.53 5.72
N ASN A 180 14.67 2.43 4.43
CA ASN A 180 14.46 1.13 3.82
C ASN A 180 15.76 0.37 3.70
N THR A 181 15.83 -0.81 4.32
CA THR A 181 17.02 -1.68 4.27
C THR A 181 17.05 -2.57 3.04
N GLY A 182 15.94 -2.67 2.28
CA GLY A 182 15.79 -3.64 1.20
C GLY A 182 15.67 -5.10 1.68
N ILE A 183 15.83 -5.35 2.98
CA ILE A 183 15.81 -6.69 3.56
C ILE A 183 14.39 -7.01 4.04
N PRO A 184 13.73 -8.04 3.47
CA PRO A 184 12.42 -8.48 3.93
C PRO A 184 12.48 -9.04 5.36
N GLY A 185 11.35 -8.90 6.09
CA GLY A 185 11.23 -9.52 7.41
C GLY A 185 11.29 -11.05 7.32
N ILE A 186 11.91 -11.68 8.32
CA ILE A 186 12.00 -13.14 8.43
C ILE A 186 10.63 -13.72 8.76
N ILE A 187 10.20 -14.73 8.03
CA ILE A 187 9.00 -15.54 8.27
C ILE A 187 9.39 -17.00 8.10
N GLY A 188 9.13 -17.86 9.11
CA GLY A 188 9.46 -19.28 9.06
C GLY A 188 10.94 -19.56 8.75
N GLY A 189 11.85 -18.70 9.21
CA GLY A 189 13.29 -18.84 8.98
C GLY A 189 13.80 -18.24 7.67
N TYR A 190 12.92 -17.80 6.76
CA TYR A 190 13.29 -17.23 5.45
C TYR A 190 13.11 -15.71 5.41
N GLY A 191 14.04 -15.02 4.78
CA GLY A 191 14.06 -13.56 4.61
C GLY A 191 13.98 -13.16 3.13
N ALA A 192 15.14 -12.88 2.53
CA ALA A 192 15.23 -12.46 1.13
C ALA A 192 14.77 -13.54 0.15
N GLU A 193 14.97 -14.79 0.51
CA GLU A 193 14.62 -15.98 -0.29
C GLU A 193 13.12 -16.06 -0.62
N ARG A 194 12.28 -15.48 0.24
CA ARG A 194 10.83 -15.45 0.01
C ARG A 194 10.41 -14.52 -1.12
N VAL A 195 11.26 -13.58 -1.50
CA VAL A 195 10.95 -12.55 -2.47
C VAL A 195 11.55 -12.88 -3.82
N ILE A 196 10.71 -12.99 -4.83
CA ILE A 196 11.13 -13.29 -6.20
C ILE A 196 11.16 -12.00 -7.00
N HIS A 197 12.30 -11.79 -7.67
CA HIS A 197 12.51 -10.65 -8.55
C HIS A 197 12.62 -11.14 -10.01
N ALA A 198 12.20 -10.30 -10.95
CA ALA A 198 12.28 -10.60 -12.37
C ALA A 198 13.75 -10.83 -12.79
N PRO A 199 14.09 -11.97 -13.39
CA PRO A 199 15.45 -12.26 -13.87
C PRO A 199 15.81 -11.51 -15.18
N ALA A 200 14.80 -10.99 -15.89
CA ALA A 200 14.95 -10.31 -17.18
C ALA A 200 13.87 -9.22 -17.37
N ASP A 201 14.08 -8.36 -18.36
CA ASP A 201 13.07 -7.44 -18.86
C ASP A 201 12.09 -8.15 -19.78
N GLY A 202 10.82 -7.74 -19.80
CA GLY A 202 9.81 -8.28 -20.70
C GLY A 202 8.40 -8.26 -20.12
N ILE A 203 7.53 -9.08 -20.70
CA ILE A 203 6.14 -9.26 -20.29
C ILE A 203 6.01 -10.56 -19.50
N LEU A 204 5.55 -10.46 -18.27
CA LEU A 204 5.36 -11.62 -17.39
C LEU A 204 4.12 -12.40 -17.81
N LYS A 205 4.26 -13.73 -17.93
CA LYS A 205 3.18 -14.70 -18.18
C LYS A 205 3.11 -15.67 -17.02
N ASN A 206 2.05 -15.59 -16.24
CA ASN A 206 1.86 -16.43 -15.06
C ASN A 206 1.57 -17.88 -15.44
N LYS A 207 2.17 -18.83 -14.72
CA LYS A 207 1.91 -20.27 -14.79
C LYS A 207 1.24 -20.79 -13.52
N SER A 208 1.39 -20.05 -12.41
CA SER A 208 0.75 -20.32 -11.13
C SER A 208 -0.13 -19.13 -10.73
N LYS A 209 -0.93 -19.30 -9.70
CA LYS A 209 -1.82 -18.28 -9.13
C LYS A 209 -1.56 -18.10 -7.62
N ILE A 210 -1.99 -16.98 -7.09
CA ILE A 210 -1.95 -16.73 -5.64
C ILE A 210 -2.80 -17.79 -4.93
N GLY A 211 -2.22 -18.43 -3.90
CA GLY A 211 -2.82 -19.54 -3.17
C GLY A 211 -2.30 -20.92 -3.57
N ASP A 212 -1.57 -21.04 -4.67
CA ASP A 212 -0.94 -22.32 -5.02
C ASP A 212 0.19 -22.66 -4.04
N ILE A 213 0.30 -23.94 -3.70
CA ILE A 213 1.48 -24.51 -3.05
C ILE A 213 2.50 -24.80 -4.16
N VAL A 214 3.71 -24.30 -3.98
CA VAL A 214 4.80 -24.44 -4.94
C VAL A 214 6.02 -25.10 -4.30
N GLU A 215 6.80 -25.79 -5.10
CA GLU A 215 8.07 -26.40 -4.69
C GLU A 215 9.25 -25.57 -5.22
N LYS A 216 10.34 -25.56 -4.49
CA LYS A 216 11.58 -24.90 -4.92
C LYS A 216 12.01 -25.41 -6.30
N GLY A 217 12.26 -24.47 -7.22
CA GLY A 217 12.59 -24.78 -8.62
C GLY A 217 11.39 -24.91 -9.55
N GLN A 218 10.15 -25.01 -9.04
CA GLN A 218 8.95 -25.02 -9.86
C GLN A 218 8.81 -23.71 -10.65
N VAL A 219 8.52 -23.80 -11.96
CA VAL A 219 8.26 -22.64 -12.81
C VAL A 219 6.88 -22.04 -12.45
N ILE A 220 6.87 -20.80 -11.93
CA ILE A 220 5.67 -20.08 -11.53
C ILE A 220 5.23 -19.03 -12.55
N ALA A 221 6.15 -18.58 -13.39
CA ALA A 221 5.87 -17.64 -14.48
C ALA A 221 6.97 -17.75 -15.55
N VAL A 222 6.73 -17.11 -16.69
CA VAL A 222 7.71 -16.94 -17.78
C VAL A 222 7.74 -15.47 -18.15
N ILE A 223 8.90 -14.90 -18.39
CA ILE A 223 9.05 -13.55 -18.95
C ILE A 223 9.36 -13.69 -20.44
N GLU A 224 8.50 -13.13 -21.26
CA GLU A 224 8.67 -13.02 -22.70
C GLU A 224 9.36 -11.69 -23.01
N ALA A 225 10.52 -11.72 -23.69
CA ALA A 225 11.18 -10.50 -24.11
C ALA A 225 10.26 -9.67 -25.02
N SER A 226 10.31 -8.35 -24.91
CA SER A 226 9.55 -7.47 -25.82
C SER A 226 10.04 -7.69 -27.23
N ASN A 227 9.12 -7.98 -28.15
CA ASN A 227 9.45 -8.20 -29.57
C ASN A 227 10.14 -6.96 -30.16
N LYS A 228 11.24 -7.17 -30.87
CA LYS A 228 11.70 -6.22 -31.86
C LYS A 228 10.77 -6.34 -33.07
N GLU A 229 10.45 -5.22 -33.71
CA GLU A 229 9.71 -5.20 -34.97
C GLU A 229 10.37 -6.22 -35.95
N ASN A 230 9.61 -7.26 -36.38
CA ASN A 230 9.97 -8.33 -37.28
C ASN A 230 10.44 -9.68 -36.66
N GLU A 231 10.33 -9.94 -35.39
CA GLU A 231 10.52 -11.30 -34.85
C GLU A 231 9.22 -12.11 -34.90
N SER A 232 9.29 -13.36 -35.33
CA SER A 232 8.14 -14.27 -35.27
C SER A 232 7.83 -14.64 -33.82
N ALA A 233 6.59 -14.99 -33.50
CA ALA A 233 6.20 -15.43 -32.17
C ALA A 233 7.01 -16.63 -31.63
N ALA A 234 7.62 -17.41 -32.53
CA ALA A 234 8.46 -18.56 -32.20
C ALA A 234 9.87 -18.16 -31.74
N ASP A 235 10.33 -16.97 -32.12
CA ASP A 235 11.70 -16.50 -31.81
C ASP A 235 11.76 -15.68 -30.52
N ILE A 236 10.63 -15.47 -29.83
CA ILE A 236 10.59 -14.72 -28.58
C ILE A 236 11.39 -15.43 -27.50
N LYS A 237 12.46 -14.78 -27.03
CA LYS A 237 13.25 -15.28 -25.90
C LYS A 237 12.38 -15.36 -24.65
N LYS A 238 12.30 -16.55 -24.07
CA LYS A 238 11.56 -16.82 -22.82
C LYS A 238 12.55 -17.07 -21.67
N THR A 239 12.30 -16.42 -20.55
CA THR A 239 13.08 -16.60 -19.33
C THR A 239 12.14 -17.12 -18.24
N GLU A 240 12.45 -18.29 -17.69
CA GLU A 240 11.65 -18.88 -16.62
C GLU A 240 11.86 -18.14 -15.30
N VAL A 241 10.79 -18.03 -14.53
CA VAL A 241 10.76 -17.56 -13.15
C VAL A 241 10.38 -18.73 -12.28
N THR A 242 11.29 -19.13 -11.40
CA THR A 242 11.09 -20.29 -10.53
C THR A 242 10.86 -19.89 -9.07
N ALA A 243 10.14 -20.73 -8.34
CA ALA A 243 9.99 -20.62 -6.90
C ALA A 243 11.36 -20.81 -6.22
N THR A 244 11.71 -19.91 -5.32
CA THR A 244 12.99 -19.87 -4.62
C THR A 244 13.03 -20.78 -3.39
N ILE A 245 11.86 -21.06 -2.82
CA ILE A 245 11.63 -21.94 -1.67
C ILE A 245 10.33 -22.72 -1.87
N ASP A 246 10.16 -23.80 -1.10
CA ASP A 246 8.84 -24.44 -0.95
C ASP A 246 7.91 -23.53 -0.16
N GLY A 247 6.62 -23.50 -0.50
CA GLY A 247 5.66 -22.75 0.25
C GLY A 247 4.41 -22.39 -0.51
N LEU A 248 3.68 -21.45 0.08
CA LEU A 248 2.45 -20.89 -0.45
C LEU A 248 2.78 -19.65 -1.29
N LEU A 249 2.38 -19.61 -2.55
CA LEU A 249 2.52 -18.43 -3.40
C LEU A 249 1.53 -17.35 -2.92
N ARG A 250 2.02 -16.51 -2.01
CA ARG A 250 1.22 -15.52 -1.29
C ARG A 250 0.99 -14.25 -2.13
N GLY A 251 1.91 -13.94 -2.99
CA GLY A 251 1.85 -12.78 -3.86
C GLY A 251 2.44 -13.09 -5.23
N LEU A 252 1.77 -12.63 -6.28
CA LEU A 252 2.21 -12.73 -7.67
C LEU A 252 1.66 -11.53 -8.41
N ILE A 253 2.51 -10.78 -9.09
CA ILE A 253 2.10 -9.65 -9.90
C ILE A 253 1.14 -10.10 -11.02
N ARG A 254 0.38 -9.16 -11.55
CA ARG A 254 -0.62 -9.43 -12.57
C ARG A 254 -0.01 -10.09 -13.81
N ASP A 255 -0.76 -10.98 -14.42
CA ASP A 255 -0.44 -11.54 -15.74
C ASP A 255 -0.36 -10.43 -16.79
N ASN A 256 0.52 -10.59 -17.77
CA ASN A 256 0.80 -9.60 -18.82
C ASN A 256 1.40 -8.28 -18.30
N TYR A 257 1.93 -8.24 -17.06
CA TYR A 257 2.57 -7.04 -16.52
C TYR A 257 3.96 -6.84 -17.14
N PRO A 258 4.31 -5.62 -17.61
CA PRO A 258 5.65 -5.31 -18.04
C PRO A 258 6.59 -5.25 -16.84
N VAL A 259 7.66 -6.02 -16.87
CA VAL A 259 8.64 -6.09 -15.79
C VAL A 259 10.04 -5.74 -16.29
N THR A 260 10.83 -5.15 -15.40
CA THR A 260 12.26 -4.93 -15.60
C THR A 260 13.07 -5.84 -14.70
N LYS A 261 14.27 -6.20 -15.10
CA LYS A 261 15.18 -7.02 -14.29
C LYS A 261 15.35 -6.44 -12.89
N GLY A 262 15.21 -7.27 -11.87
CA GLY A 262 15.26 -6.86 -10.46
C GLY A 262 13.93 -6.34 -9.91
N PHE A 263 12.90 -6.18 -10.72
CA PHE A 263 11.57 -5.80 -10.24
C PHE A 263 10.95 -6.92 -9.39
N LYS A 264 10.41 -6.60 -8.21
CA LYS A 264 9.77 -7.59 -7.35
C LYS A 264 8.46 -8.08 -7.97
N ILE A 265 8.34 -9.39 -8.21
CA ILE A 265 7.20 -9.99 -8.93
C ILE A 265 6.40 -10.99 -8.11
N ALA A 266 6.98 -11.61 -7.09
CA ALA A 266 6.27 -12.58 -6.26
C ALA A 266 6.78 -12.60 -4.82
N ASP A 267 5.99 -13.24 -3.95
CA ASP A 267 6.29 -13.48 -2.53
C ASP A 267 5.77 -14.85 -2.12
N ILE A 268 6.64 -15.70 -1.54
CA ILE A 268 6.29 -17.04 -1.05
C ILE A 268 6.26 -17.01 0.48
N ASP A 269 5.23 -17.57 1.07
CA ASP A 269 5.15 -17.83 2.50
C ASP A 269 5.50 -19.30 2.76
N PRO A 270 6.55 -19.60 3.55
CA PRO A 270 6.93 -20.99 3.83
C PRO A 270 5.87 -21.77 4.62
N ARG A 271 4.91 -21.09 5.25
CA ARG A 271 3.82 -21.68 6.02
C ARG A 271 2.68 -22.06 5.08
N LYS A 272 2.66 -23.33 4.64
CA LYS A 272 1.71 -23.83 3.63
C LYS A 272 0.25 -23.83 4.12
N GLU A 273 0.05 -23.91 5.44
CA GLU A 273 -1.24 -23.89 6.11
C GLU A 273 -1.92 -22.51 6.15
N GLU A 274 -1.18 -21.46 5.87
CA GLU A 274 -1.65 -20.07 6.00
C GLU A 274 -2.36 -19.53 4.74
N LEU A 275 -3.09 -20.39 4.03
CA LEU A 275 -3.78 -20.04 2.78
C LEU A 275 -4.70 -18.82 2.93
N ALA A 276 -5.44 -18.73 4.03
CA ALA A 276 -6.36 -17.62 4.31
C ALA A 276 -5.64 -16.26 4.31
N ASN A 277 -4.35 -16.24 4.66
CA ASN A 277 -3.55 -15.01 4.68
C ASN A 277 -3.28 -14.43 3.29
N CYS A 278 -3.49 -15.20 2.21
CA CYS A 278 -3.42 -14.68 0.85
C CYS A 278 -4.55 -13.69 0.55
N PHE A 279 -5.69 -13.84 1.23
CA PHE A 279 -6.95 -13.17 0.93
C PHE A 279 -7.39 -12.19 2.04
N THR A 280 -6.56 -12.00 3.07
CA THR A 280 -6.88 -11.12 4.20
C THR A 280 -5.82 -10.07 4.42
N ILE A 281 -6.27 -8.93 4.96
CA ILE A 281 -5.40 -7.78 5.32
C ILE A 281 -4.41 -8.23 6.41
N SER A 282 -3.13 -7.96 6.19
CA SER A 282 -2.06 -8.38 7.11
C SER A 282 -2.08 -7.63 8.45
N ASP A 283 -1.47 -8.25 9.47
CA ASP A 283 -1.13 -7.65 10.75
C ASP A 283 -0.46 -6.28 10.61
N LYS A 284 0.54 -6.19 9.72
CA LYS A 284 1.27 -4.97 9.43
C LYS A 284 0.35 -3.87 8.88
N ALA A 285 -0.50 -4.20 7.91
CA ALA A 285 -1.43 -3.23 7.33
C ALA A 285 -2.47 -2.76 8.36
N ARG A 286 -2.95 -3.68 9.22
CA ARG A 286 -3.89 -3.34 10.31
C ARG A 286 -3.27 -2.45 11.36
N CYS A 287 -2.01 -2.69 11.76
CA CYS A 287 -1.27 -1.87 12.71
C CYS A 287 -1.09 -0.45 12.19
N ILE A 288 -0.56 -0.30 10.96
CA ILE A 288 -0.37 1.00 10.30
C ILE A 288 -1.70 1.76 10.18
N ALA A 289 -2.77 1.08 9.75
CA ALA A 289 -4.10 1.65 9.62
C ALA A 289 -4.67 2.16 10.96
N GLY A 290 -4.35 1.48 12.06
CA GLY A 290 -4.70 1.93 13.41
C GLY A 290 -4.10 3.29 13.74
N SER A 291 -2.81 3.47 13.46
CA SER A 291 -2.09 4.72 13.71
C SER A 291 -2.55 5.87 12.80
N VAL A 292 -2.89 5.58 11.54
CA VAL A 292 -3.50 6.59 10.66
C VAL A 292 -4.85 7.06 11.22
N LEU A 293 -5.70 6.10 11.66
CA LEU A 293 -6.99 6.43 12.27
C LEU A 293 -6.81 7.26 13.55
N GLU A 294 -5.85 6.89 14.42
CA GLU A 294 -5.52 7.65 15.64
C GLU A 294 -5.23 9.11 15.32
N VAL A 295 -4.30 9.38 14.38
CA VAL A 295 -3.91 10.74 13.98
C VAL A 295 -5.10 11.52 13.41
N ILE A 296 -5.98 10.87 12.63
CA ILE A 296 -7.18 11.52 12.09
C ILE A 296 -8.18 11.83 13.20
N CYS A 297 -8.38 10.90 14.14
CA CYS A 297 -9.31 11.09 15.26
C CYS A 297 -8.93 12.25 16.17
N GLU A 298 -7.64 12.59 16.30
CA GLU A 298 -7.19 13.76 17.04
C GLU A 298 -7.67 15.09 16.44
N THR A 299 -8.14 15.08 15.19
CA THR A 299 -8.65 16.27 14.48
C THR A 299 -10.19 16.32 14.40
N LEU A 300 -10.88 15.28 14.91
CA LEU A 300 -12.34 15.26 14.95
C LEU A 300 -12.90 16.21 16.01
N GLU A 301 -14.06 16.81 15.69
CA GLU A 301 -14.91 17.54 16.64
C GLU A 301 -15.67 16.58 17.56
#